data_740127ad4e67c18f037a3c3229369751
#
_entry.id   740127ad4e67c18f037a3c3229369751
#
_cell.length_a   1.000
_cell.length_b   1.000
_cell.length_c   1.000
_cell.angle_alpha   90.00
_cell.angle_beta   90.00
_cell.angle_gamma   90.00
#
_symmetry.space_group_name_H-M   'P 1'
#
loop_
_entity.id
_entity.type
_entity.pdbx_description
1 polymer ?
#
loop_
_entity_poly.entity_id
_entity_poly.type
_entity_poly.pdbx_seq_one_letter_code
_entity_poly.pdbx_strand_id
1 'polypeptide(L)'
;MISYLVLQLRFLFLGIAEKLGPKKEKAPAVPSPRLRYRVHGSTEPHGYIEVGRLSWGSIEKILANLNRPINEFENILDFGCGTGRVLRNITNSDQTNLWGIDIDSTTIRWCQKRLHGARFEHIDPNPPTYFNRESFDLIFSISVFTHLDERRQNQWLEEMRRLLQPGGILIASVHGEHHRELHSRELDMMSGFVFVDSKRRFFKKDGLPLFYQDAQHTKQYVLENWSRFFTIIDYVERGIVDHHDAVVLTKKCSN
;
A
#
# COMPACT_ATOMS: atom_id res chain seq x y z
N MET A 1 8.70 21.51 -16.27
CA MET A 1 7.70 21.07 -15.27
C MET A 1 6.32 21.23 -15.90
N ILE A 2 5.61 20.12 -16.19
CA ILE A 2 4.27 20.16 -16.78
C ILE A 2 3.33 20.89 -15.80
N SER A 3 2.57 21.88 -16.26
CA SER A 3 1.63 22.57 -15.39
C SER A 3 0.50 21.61 -14.95
N TYR A 4 -0.08 21.85 -13.78
CA TYR A 4 -1.21 21.03 -13.27
C TYR A 4 -2.36 20.96 -14.31
N LEU A 5 -2.65 22.06 -14.98
CA LEU A 5 -3.70 22.12 -16.01
C LEU A 5 -3.40 21.19 -17.18
N VAL A 6 -2.17 21.18 -17.68
CA VAL A 6 -1.75 20.28 -18.77
C VAL A 6 -1.90 18.82 -18.37
N LEU A 7 -1.56 18.49 -17.13
CA LEU A 7 -1.75 17.13 -16.61
C LEU A 7 -3.23 16.73 -16.54
N GLN A 8 -4.11 17.63 -16.08
CA GLN A 8 -5.56 17.37 -16.03
C GLN A 8 -6.15 17.21 -17.45
N LEU A 9 -5.72 18.02 -18.41
CA LEU A 9 -6.12 17.87 -19.82
C LEU A 9 -5.65 16.54 -20.40
N ARG A 10 -4.42 16.10 -20.08
CA ARG A 10 -3.92 14.80 -20.47
C ARG A 10 -4.77 13.66 -19.90
N PHE A 11 -5.16 13.71 -18.63
CA PHE A 11 -6.04 12.70 -18.02
C PHE A 11 -7.40 12.65 -18.70
N LEU A 12 -7.98 13.82 -19.03
CA LEU A 12 -9.26 13.91 -19.72
C LEU A 12 -9.16 13.27 -21.13
N PHE A 13 -8.16 13.67 -21.90
CA PHE A 13 -7.93 13.14 -23.26
C PHE A 13 -7.74 11.63 -23.26
N LEU A 14 -6.86 11.11 -22.41
CA LEU A 14 -6.64 9.67 -22.29
C LEU A 14 -7.91 8.93 -21.84
N GLY A 15 -8.67 9.50 -20.91
CA GLY A 15 -9.94 8.92 -20.46
C GLY A 15 -11.00 8.84 -21.57
N ILE A 16 -11.06 9.84 -22.45
CA ILE A 16 -11.93 9.82 -23.64
C ILE A 16 -11.44 8.77 -24.64
N ALA A 17 -10.15 8.74 -24.95
CA ALA A 17 -9.57 7.79 -25.89
C ALA A 17 -9.80 6.33 -25.44
N GLU A 18 -9.65 6.02 -24.14
CA GLU A 18 -9.93 4.69 -23.58
C GLU A 18 -11.42 4.30 -23.67
N LYS A 19 -12.33 5.26 -23.52
CA LYS A 19 -13.78 4.99 -23.69
C LYS A 19 -14.21 4.73 -25.12
N LEU A 20 -13.53 5.38 -26.07
CA LEU A 20 -13.82 5.24 -27.51
C LEU A 20 -13.06 4.07 -28.16
N GLY A 21 -12.02 3.57 -27.51
CA GLY A 21 -11.24 2.44 -28.01
C GLY A 21 -12.00 1.11 -27.99
N PRO A 22 -11.50 0.09 -28.69
CA PRO A 22 -12.13 -1.22 -28.75
C PRO A 22 -12.23 -1.85 -27.37
N LYS A 23 -13.45 -2.21 -26.96
CA LYS A 23 -13.70 -2.91 -25.68
C LYS A 23 -13.30 -4.38 -25.83
N LYS A 24 -12.33 -4.82 -25.07
CA LYS A 24 -12.06 -6.25 -24.91
C LYS A 24 -13.08 -6.82 -23.91
N GLU A 25 -13.93 -7.74 -24.34
CA GLU A 25 -15.06 -8.28 -23.55
C GLU A 25 -14.69 -8.89 -22.19
N LYS A 26 -13.43 -9.24 -21.97
CA LYS A 26 -12.94 -9.85 -20.70
C LYS A 26 -11.75 -9.11 -20.07
N ALA A 27 -11.56 -7.84 -20.39
CA ALA A 27 -10.46 -7.10 -19.77
C ALA A 27 -10.75 -6.81 -18.30
N PRO A 28 -9.77 -6.99 -17.40
CA PRO A 28 -9.95 -6.65 -15.99
C PRO A 28 -10.30 -5.16 -15.83
N ALA A 29 -11.18 -4.84 -14.89
CA ALA A 29 -11.56 -3.45 -14.61
C ALA A 29 -10.30 -2.62 -14.29
N VAL A 30 -10.09 -1.53 -15.03
CA VAL A 30 -8.95 -0.63 -14.87
C VAL A 30 -9.47 0.74 -14.48
N PRO A 31 -8.92 1.41 -13.44
CA PRO A 31 -9.34 2.75 -13.06
C PRO A 31 -8.97 3.78 -14.15
N SER A 32 -9.57 4.97 -14.06
CA SER A 32 -9.27 6.05 -15.01
C SER A 32 -7.78 6.43 -14.98
N PRO A 33 -7.24 7.04 -16.05
CA PRO A 33 -5.84 7.47 -16.12
C PRO A 33 -5.39 8.31 -14.90
N ARG A 34 -6.29 9.17 -14.39
CA ARG A 34 -6.04 9.99 -13.20
C ARG A 34 -5.87 9.12 -11.95
N LEU A 35 -6.73 8.15 -11.71
CA LEU A 35 -6.64 7.27 -10.54
C LEU A 35 -5.42 6.34 -10.64
N ARG A 36 -5.10 5.83 -11.84
CA ARG A 36 -3.85 5.07 -12.04
C ARG A 36 -2.62 5.89 -11.69
N TYR A 37 -2.56 7.13 -12.20
CA TYR A 37 -1.44 8.02 -11.91
C TYR A 37 -1.27 8.29 -10.41
N ARG A 38 -2.36 8.42 -9.65
CA ARG A 38 -2.31 8.63 -8.18
C ARG A 38 -1.70 7.45 -7.44
N VAL A 39 -2.05 6.22 -7.82
CA VAL A 39 -1.65 4.99 -7.10
C VAL A 39 -0.42 4.30 -7.69
N HIS A 40 -0.01 4.70 -8.89
CA HIS A 40 1.06 4.01 -9.64
C HIS A 40 2.11 4.97 -10.23
N GLY A 41 1.85 6.28 -10.25
CA GLY A 41 2.74 7.26 -10.89
C GLY A 41 2.70 7.23 -12.42
N SER A 42 1.96 6.31 -13.05
CA SER A 42 1.80 6.19 -14.50
C SER A 42 0.32 6.11 -14.90
N THR A 43 0.01 6.58 -16.11
CA THR A 43 -1.33 6.46 -16.71
C THR A 43 -1.51 5.16 -17.49
N GLU A 44 -0.47 4.37 -17.65
CA GLU A 44 -0.42 3.20 -18.50
C GLU A 44 -1.17 2.02 -17.84
N PRO A 45 -2.19 1.40 -18.52
CA PRO A 45 -3.00 0.33 -17.94
C PRO A 45 -2.25 -0.98 -17.68
N HIS A 46 -1.37 -1.39 -18.60
CA HIS A 46 -0.66 -2.66 -18.48
C HIS A 46 0.28 -2.67 -17.28
N GLY A 47 1.11 -1.61 -17.14
CA GLY A 47 2.02 -1.47 -16.00
C GLY A 47 1.27 -1.42 -14.65
N TYR A 48 0.09 -0.77 -14.62
CA TYR A 48 -0.76 -0.76 -13.43
C TYR A 48 -1.20 -2.19 -13.00
N ILE A 49 -1.65 -3.01 -13.96
CA ILE A 49 -2.07 -4.39 -13.69
C ILE A 49 -0.88 -5.24 -13.26
N GLU A 50 0.21 -5.16 -14.02
CA GLU A 50 1.40 -5.99 -13.80
C GLU A 50 2.07 -5.72 -12.46
N VAL A 51 2.26 -4.46 -12.08
CA VAL A 51 2.81 -4.13 -10.76
C VAL A 51 1.92 -4.63 -9.63
N GLY A 52 0.58 -4.59 -9.80
CA GLY A 52 -0.34 -5.18 -8.83
C GLY A 52 -0.13 -6.69 -8.66
N ARG A 53 -0.03 -7.40 -9.76
CA ARG A 53 0.22 -8.85 -9.79
C ARG A 53 1.58 -9.21 -9.17
N LEU A 54 2.62 -8.48 -9.54
CA LEU A 54 3.97 -8.70 -9.01
C LEU A 54 4.06 -8.37 -7.51
N SER A 55 3.37 -7.30 -7.05
CA SER A 55 3.30 -6.97 -5.63
C SER A 55 2.65 -8.09 -4.82
N TRP A 56 1.55 -8.65 -5.34
CA TRP A 56 0.91 -9.80 -4.70
C TRP A 56 1.84 -11.01 -4.69
N GLY A 57 2.49 -11.36 -5.82
CA GLY A 57 3.45 -12.45 -5.89
C GLY A 57 4.64 -12.27 -4.92
N SER A 58 5.05 -11.03 -4.65
CA SER A 58 6.07 -10.75 -3.61
C SER A 58 5.57 -11.10 -2.21
N ILE A 59 4.31 -10.75 -1.88
CA ILE A 59 3.67 -11.10 -0.60
C ILE A 59 3.55 -12.63 -0.47
N GLU A 60 3.04 -13.31 -1.50
CA GLU A 60 2.93 -14.78 -1.50
C GLU A 60 4.28 -15.46 -1.27
N LYS A 61 5.34 -14.97 -1.91
CA LYS A 61 6.70 -15.49 -1.71
C LYS A 61 7.18 -15.29 -0.28
N ILE A 62 6.92 -14.13 0.33
CA ILE A 62 7.26 -13.87 1.74
C ILE A 62 6.50 -14.85 2.65
N LEU A 63 5.19 -15.00 2.45
CA LEU A 63 4.38 -15.93 3.23
C LEU A 63 4.82 -17.39 3.07
N ALA A 64 5.18 -17.79 1.85
CA ALA A 64 5.69 -19.14 1.58
C ALA A 64 7.02 -19.41 2.31
N ASN A 65 7.93 -18.43 2.36
CA ASN A 65 9.19 -18.52 3.10
C ASN A 65 8.97 -18.68 4.62
N LEU A 66 7.84 -18.21 5.13
CA LEU A 66 7.43 -18.39 6.53
C LEU A 66 6.69 -19.71 6.78
N ASN A 67 6.50 -20.55 5.75
CA ASN A 67 5.61 -21.72 5.78
C ASN A 67 4.17 -21.36 6.19
N ARG A 68 3.69 -20.18 5.81
CA ARG A 68 2.34 -19.66 6.07
C ARG A 68 1.64 -19.30 4.75
N PRO A 69 1.18 -20.30 3.98
CA PRO A 69 0.52 -20.05 2.69
C PRO A 69 -0.79 -19.29 2.86
N ILE A 70 -1.21 -18.57 1.82
CA ILE A 70 -2.36 -17.65 1.86
C ILE A 70 -3.68 -18.30 2.29
N ASN A 71 -3.86 -19.58 2.01
CA ASN A 71 -5.06 -20.33 2.39
C ASN A 71 -5.17 -20.63 3.90
N GLU A 72 -4.16 -20.30 4.69
CA GLU A 72 -4.24 -20.34 6.17
C GLU A 72 -4.87 -19.06 6.77
N PHE A 73 -5.05 -18.02 5.96
CA PHE A 73 -5.59 -16.74 6.43
C PHE A 73 -7.07 -16.61 6.07
N GLU A 74 -7.86 -16.24 7.07
CA GLU A 74 -9.33 -16.08 6.92
C GLU A 74 -9.74 -14.62 6.78
N ASN A 75 -9.04 -13.70 7.44
CA ASN A 75 -9.38 -12.28 7.50
C ASN A 75 -8.19 -11.41 7.08
N ILE A 76 -8.20 -10.96 5.84
CA ILE A 76 -7.08 -10.26 5.22
C ILE A 76 -7.42 -8.79 5.02
N LEU A 77 -6.51 -7.91 5.42
CA LEU A 77 -6.63 -6.46 5.25
C LEU A 77 -5.51 -5.91 4.36
N ASP A 78 -5.89 -5.23 3.28
CA ASP A 78 -5.03 -4.33 2.49
C ASP A 78 -5.17 -2.91 3.05
N PHE A 79 -4.21 -2.48 3.85
CA PHE A 79 -4.17 -1.13 4.43
C PHE A 79 -3.53 -0.14 3.46
N GLY A 80 -4.32 0.84 3.02
CA GLY A 80 -3.95 1.76 1.94
C GLY A 80 -4.11 1.13 0.56
N CYS A 81 -5.23 0.43 0.35
CA CYS A 81 -5.47 -0.39 -0.84
C CYS A 81 -5.53 0.41 -2.16
N GLY A 82 -5.66 1.74 -2.10
CA GLY A 82 -5.84 2.59 -3.26
C GLY A 82 -7.02 2.14 -4.13
N THR A 83 -6.74 1.72 -5.33
CA THR A 83 -7.72 1.17 -6.27
C THR A 83 -7.78 -0.36 -6.27
N GLY A 84 -7.40 -1.01 -5.16
CA GLY A 84 -7.42 -2.46 -5.00
C GLY A 84 -6.47 -3.19 -5.95
N ARG A 85 -5.37 -2.53 -6.33
CA ARG A 85 -4.41 -3.04 -7.32
C ARG A 85 -3.76 -4.36 -6.88
N VAL A 86 -3.44 -4.49 -5.61
CA VAL A 86 -2.83 -5.70 -5.04
C VAL A 86 -3.93 -6.69 -4.67
N LEU A 87 -4.92 -6.27 -3.90
CA LEU A 87 -5.99 -7.09 -3.33
C LEU A 87 -6.76 -7.89 -4.39
N ARG A 88 -6.96 -7.34 -5.58
CA ARG A 88 -7.66 -8.00 -6.71
C ARG A 88 -7.00 -9.25 -7.26
N ASN A 89 -5.72 -9.50 -6.91
CA ASN A 89 -4.98 -10.67 -7.37
C ASN A 89 -5.10 -11.84 -6.39
N ILE A 90 -5.72 -11.64 -5.23
CA ILE A 90 -5.96 -12.70 -4.27
C ILE A 90 -7.09 -13.58 -4.81
N THR A 91 -6.77 -14.82 -5.10
CA THR A 91 -7.77 -15.84 -5.45
C THR A 91 -8.26 -16.47 -4.14
N ASN A 92 -9.51 -16.20 -3.81
CA ASN A 92 -10.10 -16.65 -2.54
C ASN A 92 -10.62 -18.08 -2.59
N SER A 93 -10.55 -18.75 -1.44
CA SER A 93 -11.61 -19.70 -1.08
C SER A 93 -12.86 -18.91 -0.64
N ASP A 94 -14.05 -19.51 -0.73
CA ASP A 94 -15.31 -18.88 -0.28
C ASP A 94 -15.31 -18.53 1.23
N GLN A 95 -14.27 -18.91 1.95
CA GLN A 95 -14.11 -18.71 3.40
C GLN A 95 -13.23 -17.49 3.75
N THR A 96 -12.54 -16.88 2.80
CA THR A 96 -11.63 -15.76 3.09
C THR A 96 -12.34 -14.40 3.00
N ASN A 97 -12.31 -13.62 4.07
CA ASN A 97 -12.81 -12.24 4.09
C ASN A 97 -11.72 -11.28 3.68
N LEU A 98 -11.87 -10.66 2.51
CA LEU A 98 -10.93 -9.65 2.01
C LEU A 98 -11.46 -8.24 2.26
N TRP A 99 -10.61 -7.41 2.85
CA TRP A 99 -10.88 -6.00 3.11
C TRP A 99 -9.80 -5.11 2.52
N GLY A 100 -10.23 -4.03 1.90
CA GLY A 100 -9.36 -2.94 1.47
C GLY A 100 -9.81 -1.63 2.09
N ILE A 101 -8.90 -0.91 2.76
CA ILE A 101 -9.20 0.40 3.33
C ILE A 101 -8.25 1.47 2.81
N ASP A 102 -8.76 2.68 2.62
CA ASP A 102 -7.97 3.82 2.14
C ASP A 102 -8.58 5.14 2.60
N ILE A 103 -7.75 6.17 2.72
CA ILE A 103 -8.15 7.55 3.03
C ILE A 103 -8.70 8.31 1.81
N ASP A 104 -8.55 7.76 0.60
CA ASP A 104 -9.06 8.35 -0.62
C ASP A 104 -10.45 7.82 -0.96
N SER A 105 -11.47 8.55 -0.57
CA SER A 105 -12.87 8.19 -0.86
C SER A 105 -13.17 8.00 -2.36
N THR A 106 -12.35 8.58 -3.26
CA THR A 106 -12.56 8.46 -4.71
C THR A 106 -12.10 7.09 -5.20
N THR A 107 -10.96 6.61 -4.71
CA THR A 107 -10.46 5.26 -5.04
C THR A 107 -11.38 4.20 -4.45
N ILE A 108 -11.83 4.36 -3.21
CA ILE A 108 -12.77 3.44 -2.54
C ILE A 108 -14.10 3.33 -3.29
N ARG A 109 -14.72 4.46 -3.66
CA ARG A 109 -15.96 4.42 -4.47
C ARG A 109 -15.78 3.72 -5.81
N TRP A 110 -14.59 3.83 -6.40
CA TRP A 110 -14.27 3.10 -7.62
C TRP A 110 -14.17 1.60 -7.35
N CYS A 111 -13.47 1.18 -6.29
CA CYS A 111 -13.35 -0.22 -5.88
C CYS A 111 -14.72 -0.86 -5.64
N GLN A 112 -15.55 -0.22 -4.81
CA GLN A 112 -16.91 -0.68 -4.49
C GLN A 112 -17.79 -0.91 -5.73
N LYS A 113 -17.59 -0.12 -6.79
CA LYS A 113 -18.34 -0.23 -8.06
C LYS A 113 -17.77 -1.24 -9.04
N ARG A 114 -16.51 -1.59 -8.96
CA ARG A 114 -15.78 -2.27 -10.03
C ARG A 114 -15.08 -3.56 -9.62
N LEU A 115 -14.84 -3.75 -8.35
CA LEU A 115 -14.18 -4.94 -7.84
C LEU A 115 -15.16 -5.75 -7.00
N HIS A 116 -15.15 -7.06 -7.21
CA HIS A 116 -15.98 -8.01 -6.49
C HIS A 116 -15.07 -8.98 -5.71
N GLY A 117 -15.59 -9.62 -4.69
CA GLY A 117 -14.84 -10.58 -3.87
C GLY A 117 -14.07 -9.96 -2.69
N ALA A 118 -14.10 -8.62 -2.55
CA ALA A 118 -13.54 -7.92 -1.40
C ALA A 118 -14.47 -6.78 -0.96
N ARG A 119 -14.37 -6.39 0.32
CA ARG A 119 -15.06 -5.23 0.89
C ARG A 119 -14.11 -4.05 0.91
N PHE A 120 -14.60 -2.86 0.55
CA PHE A 120 -13.78 -1.66 0.46
C PHE A 120 -14.41 -0.55 1.28
N GLU A 121 -13.60 0.07 2.19
CA GLU A 121 -14.09 1.09 3.11
C GLU A 121 -13.17 2.31 3.17
N HIS A 122 -13.78 3.47 3.21
CA HIS A 122 -13.09 4.74 3.42
C HIS A 122 -12.83 4.92 4.92
N ILE A 123 -11.60 5.32 5.27
CA ILE A 123 -11.18 5.58 6.65
C ILE A 123 -10.65 7.00 6.82
N ASP A 124 -10.65 7.47 8.06
CA ASP A 124 -9.96 8.71 8.41
C ASP A 124 -8.43 8.58 8.27
N PRO A 125 -7.73 9.69 8.00
CA PRO A 125 -6.26 9.68 7.88
C PRO A 125 -5.54 9.46 9.21
N ASN A 126 -6.24 9.41 10.31
CA ASN A 126 -5.71 9.13 11.65
C ASN A 126 -6.49 7.96 12.29
N PRO A 127 -5.81 7.04 13.01
CA PRO A 127 -6.49 6.00 13.76
C PRO A 127 -7.27 6.57 14.96
N PRO A 128 -8.18 5.79 15.58
CA PRO A 128 -8.44 4.39 15.28
C PRO A 128 -9.41 4.17 14.12
N THR A 129 -9.36 2.98 13.51
CA THR A 129 -10.41 2.51 12.62
C THR A 129 -11.61 1.97 13.41
N TYR A 130 -12.73 1.75 12.73
CA TYR A 130 -13.95 1.21 13.37
C TYR A 130 -13.90 -0.32 13.59
N PHE A 131 -12.89 -1.02 13.09
CA PHE A 131 -12.76 -2.46 13.28
C PHE A 131 -12.51 -2.83 14.74
N ASN A 132 -13.01 -3.98 15.14
CA ASN A 132 -12.74 -4.54 16.45
C ASN A 132 -11.24 -4.94 16.59
N ARG A 133 -10.81 -5.10 17.84
CA ARG A 133 -9.50 -5.69 18.11
C ARG A 133 -9.42 -7.09 17.52
N GLU A 134 -8.24 -7.48 17.03
CA GLU A 134 -7.96 -8.85 16.59
C GLU A 134 -8.91 -9.34 15.49
N SER A 135 -9.26 -8.41 14.57
CA SER A 135 -10.15 -8.70 13.44
C SER A 135 -9.46 -9.39 12.27
N PHE A 136 -8.12 -9.29 12.18
CA PHE A 136 -7.36 -9.75 11.02
C PHE A 136 -6.22 -10.67 11.41
N ASP A 137 -5.98 -11.69 10.62
CA ASP A 137 -4.86 -12.62 10.75
C ASP A 137 -3.72 -12.31 9.77
N LEU A 138 -4.02 -11.61 8.65
CA LEU A 138 -3.04 -11.03 7.75
C LEU A 138 -3.39 -9.56 7.47
N ILE A 139 -2.42 -8.68 7.67
CA ILE A 139 -2.48 -7.29 7.20
C ILE A 139 -1.29 -7.06 6.27
N PHE A 140 -1.51 -6.47 5.12
CA PHE A 140 -0.41 -5.97 4.30
C PHE A 140 -0.63 -4.50 3.95
N SER A 141 0.48 -3.79 3.75
CA SER A 141 0.48 -2.34 3.51
C SER A 141 1.59 -1.97 2.54
N ILE A 142 1.22 -1.74 1.29
CA ILE A 142 2.18 -1.44 0.23
C ILE A 142 2.14 0.06 -0.12
N SER A 143 3.29 0.72 0.01
CA SER A 143 3.45 2.16 -0.27
C SER A 143 2.61 3.09 0.62
N VAL A 144 2.37 2.74 1.88
CA VAL A 144 1.72 3.63 2.86
C VAL A 144 2.74 4.22 3.82
N PHE A 145 3.53 3.38 4.52
CA PHE A 145 4.56 3.85 5.44
C PHE A 145 5.65 4.66 4.75
N THR A 146 5.80 4.50 3.46
CA THR A 146 6.64 5.34 2.58
C THR A 146 6.15 6.79 2.45
N HIS A 147 4.98 7.14 3.01
CA HIS A 147 4.36 8.47 2.89
C HIS A 147 3.95 9.11 4.22
N LEU A 148 4.23 8.44 5.33
CA LEU A 148 3.86 8.89 6.67
C LEU A 148 5.07 9.44 7.42
N ASP A 149 4.88 10.54 8.14
CA ASP A 149 5.86 11.00 9.13
C ASP A 149 5.96 10.02 10.31
N GLU A 150 7.03 10.11 11.08
CA GLU A 150 7.33 9.19 12.18
C GLU A 150 6.18 9.07 13.19
N ARG A 151 5.56 10.21 13.56
CA ARG A 151 4.43 10.21 14.51
C ARG A 151 3.25 9.41 13.97
N ARG A 152 2.90 9.60 12.69
CA ARG A 152 1.81 8.85 12.05
C ARG A 152 2.15 7.38 11.86
N GLN A 153 3.40 7.07 11.54
CA GLN A 153 3.85 5.68 11.48
C GLN A 153 3.62 4.98 12.81
N ASN A 154 4.06 5.58 13.93
CA ASN A 154 3.87 5.01 15.26
C ASN A 154 2.39 4.81 15.61
N GLN A 155 1.54 5.79 15.29
CA GLN A 155 0.09 5.68 15.53
C GLN A 155 -0.54 4.54 14.71
N TRP A 156 -0.16 4.40 13.44
CA TRP A 156 -0.68 3.34 12.58
C TRP A 156 -0.10 1.96 12.93
N LEU A 157 1.15 1.87 13.37
CA LEU A 157 1.72 0.61 13.88
C LEU A 157 0.97 0.13 15.12
N GLU A 158 0.64 1.04 16.05
CA GLU A 158 -0.19 0.71 17.21
C GLU A 158 -1.59 0.24 16.82
N GLU A 159 -2.21 0.88 15.83
CA GLU A 159 -3.50 0.46 15.30
C GLU A 159 -3.41 -0.90 14.61
N MET A 160 -2.41 -1.14 13.75
CA MET A 160 -2.21 -2.46 13.12
C MET A 160 -2.01 -3.54 14.19
N ARG A 161 -1.28 -3.24 15.27
CA ARG A 161 -1.12 -4.14 16.42
C ARG A 161 -2.46 -4.44 17.11
N ARG A 162 -3.33 -3.43 17.23
CA ARG A 162 -4.67 -3.60 17.79
C ARG A 162 -5.53 -4.50 16.91
N LEU A 163 -5.48 -4.31 15.60
CA LEU A 163 -6.28 -5.03 14.61
C LEU A 163 -5.84 -6.46 14.38
N LEU A 164 -4.53 -6.73 14.51
CA LEU A 164 -3.96 -8.03 14.23
C LEU A 164 -4.24 -9.02 15.36
N GLN A 165 -4.62 -10.24 15.00
CA GLN A 165 -4.79 -11.37 15.93
C GLN A 165 -3.44 -11.78 16.53
N PRO A 166 -3.41 -12.41 17.72
CA PRO A 166 -2.20 -13.07 18.21
C PRO A 166 -1.66 -14.08 17.19
N GLY A 167 -0.37 -14.00 16.87
CA GLY A 167 0.25 -14.84 15.83
C GLY A 167 -0.07 -14.44 14.38
N GLY A 168 -0.88 -13.41 14.18
CA GLY A 168 -1.13 -12.83 12.86
C GLY A 168 0.11 -12.10 12.29
N ILE A 169 0.10 -11.87 11.00
CA ILE A 169 1.23 -11.30 10.25
C ILE A 169 0.86 -9.92 9.68
N LEU A 170 1.77 -8.96 9.86
CA LEU A 170 1.77 -7.68 9.14
C LEU A 170 2.97 -7.65 8.18
N ILE A 171 2.72 -7.40 6.90
CA ILE A 171 3.75 -7.13 5.88
C ILE A 171 3.63 -5.67 5.46
N ALA A 172 4.61 -4.85 5.81
CA ALA A 172 4.61 -3.43 5.46
C ALA A 172 5.81 -3.09 4.57
N SER A 173 5.60 -2.27 3.54
CA SER A 173 6.69 -1.81 2.70
C SER A 173 7.25 -0.46 3.13
N VAL A 174 8.57 -0.29 3.03
CA VAL A 174 9.28 0.94 3.30
C VAL A 174 10.20 1.31 2.14
N HIS A 175 10.55 2.59 2.02
CA HIS A 175 11.66 3.04 1.20
C HIS A 175 12.95 2.84 1.98
N GLY A 176 13.67 1.78 1.67
CA GLY A 176 14.97 1.46 2.25
C GLY A 176 16.14 2.10 1.49
N GLU A 177 17.33 1.60 1.75
CA GLU A 177 18.57 2.15 1.21
C GLU A 177 18.66 2.05 -0.31
N HIS A 178 18.23 0.91 -0.87
CA HIS A 178 18.21 0.72 -2.32
C HIS A 178 17.30 1.74 -3.04
N HIS A 179 16.11 2.02 -2.49
CA HIS A 179 15.21 3.02 -3.06
C HIS A 179 15.87 4.42 -3.08
N ARG A 180 16.62 4.77 -2.04
CA ARG A 180 17.38 6.03 -1.96
C ARG A 180 18.44 6.10 -3.05
N GLU A 181 19.21 5.05 -3.25
CA GLU A 181 20.23 4.95 -4.29
C GLU A 181 19.65 5.12 -5.70
N LEU A 182 18.58 4.42 -6.02
CA LEU A 182 17.88 4.52 -7.30
C LEU A 182 17.41 5.95 -7.63
N HIS A 183 17.08 6.74 -6.62
CA HIS A 183 16.59 8.10 -6.80
C HIS A 183 17.69 9.17 -6.61
N SER A 184 18.97 8.75 -6.48
CA SER A 184 20.15 9.62 -6.32
C SER A 184 19.92 10.72 -5.26
N ARG A 185 19.32 10.35 -4.13
CA ARG A 185 19.01 11.27 -3.05
C ARG A 185 20.10 11.23 -1.99
N GLU A 186 20.89 12.29 -1.93
CA GLU A 186 21.72 12.57 -0.77
C GLU A 186 20.84 13.12 0.35
N LEU A 187 20.55 12.30 1.34
CA LEU A 187 19.78 12.66 2.53
C LEU A 187 20.64 12.40 3.76
N ASP A 188 20.59 13.32 4.71
CA ASP A 188 21.21 13.08 6.02
C ASP A 188 20.38 12.02 6.77
N MET A 189 20.90 10.80 6.82
CA MET A 189 20.28 9.65 7.46
C MET A 189 20.84 9.36 8.86
N MET A 190 21.50 10.32 9.52
CA MET A 190 22.06 10.10 10.87
C MET A 190 21.03 9.61 11.88
N SER A 191 19.77 10.07 11.77
CA SER A 191 18.66 9.59 12.60
C SER A 191 18.08 8.24 12.16
N GLY A 192 18.50 7.72 11.00
CA GLY A 192 17.95 6.53 10.37
C GLY A 192 16.58 6.70 9.71
N PHE A 193 15.92 7.85 9.91
CA PHE A 193 14.62 8.20 9.33
C PHE A 193 14.62 9.63 8.80
N VAL A 194 14.15 9.80 7.57
CA VAL A 194 14.01 11.14 6.96
C VAL A 194 12.65 11.26 6.29
N PHE A 195 11.96 12.36 6.59
CA PHE A 195 10.68 12.71 5.99
C PHE A 195 10.85 13.98 5.15
N VAL A 196 10.72 13.83 3.82
CA VAL A 196 11.02 14.92 2.87
C VAL A 196 9.77 15.38 2.14
N ASP A 197 9.64 16.69 1.94
CA ASP A 197 8.62 17.26 1.05
C ASP A 197 8.88 16.73 -0.38
N SER A 198 8.19 15.67 -0.74
CA SER A 198 8.13 15.23 -2.12
C SER A 198 7.49 16.38 -2.90
N LYS A 199 8.18 16.96 -3.89
CA LYS A 199 7.64 18.04 -4.75
C LYS A 199 6.38 17.62 -5.54
N ARG A 200 5.63 16.64 -5.05
CA ARG A 200 4.37 16.11 -5.59
C ARG A 200 3.21 17.06 -5.30
N ARG A 201 3.37 18.35 -5.62
CA ARG A 201 2.34 19.40 -5.46
C ARG A 201 1.00 19.06 -6.12
N PHE A 202 0.99 18.10 -7.06
CA PHE A 202 -0.23 17.64 -7.73
C PHE A 202 -1.19 16.93 -6.78
N PHE A 203 -0.68 16.09 -5.89
CA PHE A 203 -1.52 15.34 -4.96
C PHE A 203 -2.25 16.27 -3.98
N LYS A 204 -1.62 17.37 -3.56
CA LYS A 204 -2.26 18.39 -2.72
C LYS A 204 -3.49 19.01 -3.41
N LYS A 205 -3.41 19.23 -4.73
CA LYS A 205 -4.53 19.76 -5.54
C LYS A 205 -5.60 18.71 -5.84
N ASP A 206 -5.25 17.42 -5.76
CA ASP A 206 -6.18 16.31 -5.96
C ASP A 206 -6.90 15.87 -4.68
N GLY A 207 -6.70 16.58 -3.56
CA GLY A 207 -7.39 16.33 -2.30
C GLY A 207 -6.71 15.33 -1.38
N LEU A 208 -5.47 14.90 -1.68
CA LEU A 208 -4.68 14.13 -0.73
C LEU A 208 -4.15 15.03 0.39
N PRO A 209 -4.03 14.52 1.62
CA PRO A 209 -3.54 15.30 2.76
C PRO A 209 -2.15 15.89 2.53
N LEU A 210 -1.87 17.03 3.18
CA LEU A 210 -0.57 17.70 3.08
C LEU A 210 0.59 16.87 3.62
N PHE A 211 0.30 15.94 4.53
CA PHE A 211 1.29 15.03 5.09
C PHE A 211 1.67 13.87 4.16
N TYR A 212 0.99 13.69 3.04
CA TYR A 212 1.32 12.65 2.05
C TYR A 212 2.60 13.06 1.32
N GLN A 213 3.74 12.68 1.90
CA GLN A 213 5.08 13.07 1.47
C GLN A 213 5.95 11.83 1.23
N ASP A 214 7.25 11.91 1.41
CA ASP A 214 8.16 10.81 1.16
C ASP A 214 8.99 10.49 2.42
N ALA A 215 8.86 9.28 2.92
CA ALA A 215 9.59 8.78 4.09
C ALA A 215 10.66 7.78 3.66
N GLN A 216 11.89 7.97 4.14
CA GLN A 216 13.02 7.11 3.89
C GLN A 216 13.49 6.50 5.22
N HIS A 217 13.87 5.23 5.18
CA HIS A 217 14.25 4.48 6.37
C HIS A 217 15.60 3.80 6.16
N THR A 218 16.41 3.71 7.21
CA THR A 218 17.46 2.68 7.27
C THR A 218 16.87 1.40 7.86
N LYS A 219 17.45 0.27 7.50
CA LYS A 219 17.08 -1.03 8.10
C LYS A 219 17.22 -0.99 9.62
N GLN A 220 18.31 -0.41 10.12
CA GLN A 220 18.55 -0.28 11.56
C GLN A 220 17.43 0.49 12.26
N TYR A 221 17.02 1.64 11.72
CA TYR A 221 15.90 2.42 12.28
C TYR A 221 14.62 1.58 12.40
N VAL A 222 14.27 0.84 11.33
CA VAL A 222 13.08 -0.02 11.35
C VAL A 222 13.20 -1.09 12.43
N LEU A 223 14.33 -1.79 12.50
CA LEU A 223 14.55 -2.86 13.49
C LEU A 223 14.46 -2.33 14.93
N GLU A 224 15.01 -1.15 15.23
CA GLU A 224 15.00 -0.56 16.56
C GLU A 224 13.63 0.02 16.94
N ASN A 225 12.98 0.74 16.01
CA ASN A 225 11.78 1.51 16.35
C ASN A 225 10.49 0.70 16.21
N TRP A 226 10.36 -0.16 15.20
CA TRP A 226 9.15 -0.95 15.00
C TRP A 226 9.09 -2.16 15.92
N SER A 227 10.23 -2.64 16.45
CA SER A 227 10.28 -3.68 17.50
C SER A 227 9.57 -3.29 18.79
N ARG A 228 9.29 -2.02 19.00
CA ARG A 228 8.47 -1.54 20.14
C ARG A 228 7.03 -2.00 20.04
N PHE A 229 6.52 -2.16 18.84
CA PHE A 229 5.13 -2.53 18.56
C PHE A 229 4.96 -4.02 18.25
N PHE A 230 5.92 -4.63 17.57
CA PHE A 230 5.84 -5.98 17.05
C PHE A 230 7.11 -6.79 17.32
N THR A 231 7.02 -8.10 17.15
CA THR A 231 8.20 -8.92 16.88
C THR A 231 8.49 -8.85 15.39
N ILE A 232 9.70 -8.45 15.01
CA ILE A 232 10.13 -8.47 13.62
C ILE A 232 10.56 -9.89 13.29
N ILE A 233 9.89 -10.52 12.33
CA ILE A 233 10.20 -11.88 11.87
C ILE A 233 11.30 -11.81 10.80
N ASP A 234 11.17 -10.86 9.86
CA ASP A 234 12.10 -10.73 8.74
C ASP A 234 12.13 -9.28 8.22
N TYR A 235 13.22 -8.93 7.57
CA TYR A 235 13.39 -7.69 6.81
C TYR A 235 13.97 -8.07 5.45
N VAL A 236 13.13 -8.05 4.42
CA VAL A 236 13.47 -8.48 3.07
C VAL A 236 13.82 -7.26 2.23
N GLU A 237 15.11 -7.03 2.03
CA GLU A 237 15.57 -5.95 1.15
C GLU A 237 15.05 -6.19 -0.26
N ARG A 238 14.51 -5.13 -0.90
CA ARG A 238 13.90 -5.18 -2.22
C ARG A 238 12.76 -6.21 -2.33
N GLY A 239 12.14 -6.56 -1.19
CA GLY A 239 11.17 -7.64 -1.06
C GLY A 239 9.86 -7.41 -1.81
N ILE A 240 9.50 -6.17 -2.16
CA ILE A 240 8.30 -5.84 -2.94
C ILE A 240 8.70 -5.29 -4.31
N VAL A 241 8.49 -6.11 -5.34
CA VAL A 241 8.70 -5.77 -6.77
C VAL A 241 10.11 -5.21 -7.04
N ASP A 242 11.10 -5.70 -6.31
CA ASP A 242 12.49 -5.24 -6.44
C ASP A 242 12.67 -3.72 -6.25
N HIS A 243 11.74 -3.09 -5.55
CA HIS A 243 11.67 -1.63 -5.41
C HIS A 243 11.57 -1.14 -3.95
N HIS A 244 10.72 -1.76 -3.14
CA HIS A 244 10.60 -1.46 -1.72
C HIS A 244 11.13 -2.61 -0.87
N ASP A 245 11.66 -2.29 0.30
CA ASP A 245 11.94 -3.29 1.32
C ASP A 245 10.63 -3.72 1.98
N ALA A 246 10.54 -4.99 2.37
CA ALA A 246 9.42 -5.54 3.10
C ALA A 246 9.80 -5.82 4.55
N VAL A 247 9.02 -5.30 5.48
CA VAL A 247 9.14 -5.57 6.91
C VAL A 247 8.07 -6.56 7.31
N VAL A 248 8.46 -7.71 7.82
CA VAL A 248 7.57 -8.80 8.21
C VAL A 248 7.48 -8.86 9.73
N LEU A 249 6.29 -8.69 10.24
CA LEU A 249 6.01 -8.43 11.63
C LEU A 249 4.95 -9.39 12.16
N THR A 250 5.05 -9.79 13.43
CA THR A 250 3.99 -10.53 14.11
C THR A 250 3.64 -9.88 15.43
N LYS A 251 2.38 -9.97 15.81
CA LYS A 251 1.92 -9.48 17.11
C LYS A 251 2.53 -10.31 18.22
N LYS A 252 3.18 -9.64 19.18
CA LYS A 252 3.68 -10.30 20.40
C LYS A 252 2.51 -10.99 21.10
N CYS A 253 2.66 -12.28 21.40
CA CYS A 253 1.72 -12.95 22.30
C CYS A 253 1.79 -12.26 23.66
N SER A 254 0.64 -11.87 24.20
CA SER A 254 0.58 -11.44 25.61
C SER A 254 0.87 -12.68 26.46
N ASN A 255 1.95 -12.64 27.22
CA ASN A 255 2.23 -13.64 28.26
C ASN A 255 1.16 -13.53 29.36
#